data_cd1a329bdc37147f4cd09db0025750c9
#
_entry.id   cd1a329bdc37147f4cd09db0025750c9
#
_cell.length_a   1.000
_cell.length_b   1.000
_cell.length_c   1.000
_cell.angle_alpha   90.00
_cell.angle_beta   90.00
_cell.angle_gamma   90.00
#
_symmetry.space_group_name_H-M   'P 1'
#
loop_
_entity.id
_entity.type
_entity.pdbx_description
1 polymer ?
#
loop_
_entity_poly.entity_id
_entity_poly.type
_entity_poly.pdbx_seq_one_letter_code
_entity_poly.pdbx_strand_id
1 'polypeptide(L)'
;MVANVMLIVERKFDYPQKRVFKAWTAPEEMMLWRGSPGWHVEQETVSSELRLGGKHHHVKIRDNDPSVRVTTDAVFTEYFDPDVFVAKQRITGDPGIDPDVPMELRVEFTKYGRDSGRTLVRIVQGPYEPSRAEYHATGWER
;
A
#
# COMPACT_ATOMS: atom_id res chain seq x y z
N MET A 1 -8.87 -18.17 20.29
CA MET A 1 -9.12 -17.13 19.26
C MET A 1 -7.91 -16.19 19.19
N VAL A 2 -7.36 -16.01 18.03
CA VAL A 2 -6.22 -15.10 17.85
C VAL A 2 -6.78 -13.72 17.44
N ALA A 3 -6.37 -12.67 18.15
CA ALA A 3 -6.80 -11.31 17.82
C ALA A 3 -6.09 -10.82 16.56
N ASN A 4 -6.85 -10.17 15.66
CA ASN A 4 -6.28 -9.51 14.51
C ASN A 4 -5.46 -8.28 14.91
N VAL A 5 -4.44 -7.96 14.15
CA VAL A 5 -3.52 -6.86 14.44
C VAL A 5 -3.44 -5.90 13.26
N MET A 6 -3.09 -4.65 13.57
CA MET A 6 -2.71 -3.67 12.55
C MET A 6 -1.20 -3.77 12.31
N LEU A 7 -0.81 -3.81 11.05
CA LEU A 7 0.58 -3.73 10.64
C LEU A 7 1.03 -2.29 10.67
N ILE A 8 2.16 -1.99 11.32
CA ILE A 8 2.75 -0.65 11.35
C ILE A 8 4.19 -0.76 10.88
N VAL A 9 4.53 -0.03 9.81
CA VAL A 9 5.89 0.03 9.27
C VAL A 9 6.26 1.49 9.06
N GLU A 10 7.51 1.85 9.41
CA GLU A 10 8.01 3.20 9.19
C GLU A 10 9.28 3.13 8.35
N ARG A 11 9.40 4.05 7.38
CA ARG A 11 10.59 4.18 6.54
C ARG A 11 10.96 5.64 6.35
N LYS A 12 12.26 5.90 6.25
CA LYS A 12 12.81 7.23 6.01
C LYS A 12 13.36 7.32 4.59
N PHE A 13 13.05 8.41 3.92
CA PHE A 13 13.52 8.66 2.56
C PHE A 13 14.24 10.01 2.49
N ASP A 14 15.36 10.05 1.74
CA ASP A 14 16.14 11.27 1.53
C ASP A 14 15.58 12.11 0.37
N TYR A 15 14.26 12.24 0.31
CA TYR A 15 13.54 12.98 -0.71
C TYR A 15 12.44 13.82 -0.07
N PRO A 16 12.07 14.97 -0.68
CA PRO A 16 11.01 15.79 -0.14
C PRO A 16 9.66 15.11 -0.16
N GLN A 17 8.81 15.50 0.78
CA GLN A 17 7.49 14.93 1.02
C GLN A 17 6.65 14.79 -0.26
N LYS A 18 6.60 15.81 -1.08
CA LYS A 18 5.80 15.80 -2.30
C LYS A 18 6.27 14.76 -3.31
N ARG A 19 7.59 14.57 -3.43
CA ARG A 19 8.18 13.57 -4.31
C ARG A 19 7.86 12.15 -3.82
N VAL A 20 7.96 11.92 -2.52
CA VAL A 20 7.67 10.61 -1.92
C VAL A 20 6.17 10.30 -2.04
N PHE A 21 5.32 11.27 -1.77
CA PHE A 21 3.87 11.09 -1.94
C PHE A 21 3.51 10.70 -3.37
N LYS A 22 4.13 11.33 -4.36
CA LYS A 22 3.91 11.00 -5.76
C LYS A 22 4.32 9.57 -6.09
N ALA A 23 5.45 9.10 -5.56
CA ALA A 23 5.91 7.74 -5.77
C ALA A 23 4.93 6.68 -5.22
N TRP A 24 4.19 7.03 -4.18
CA TRP A 24 3.21 6.14 -3.54
C TRP A 24 1.83 6.19 -4.20
N THR A 25 1.51 7.24 -4.93
CA THR A 25 0.15 7.44 -5.44
C THR A 25 0.06 7.41 -6.96
N ALA A 26 1.05 7.95 -7.69
CA ALA A 26 1.00 7.98 -9.14
C ALA A 26 1.08 6.57 -9.72
N PRO A 27 0.11 6.14 -10.56
CA PRO A 27 0.09 4.77 -11.08
C PRO A 27 1.36 4.35 -11.78
N GLU A 28 1.95 5.23 -12.59
CA GLU A 28 3.16 4.97 -13.36
C GLU A 28 4.39 4.74 -12.47
N GLU A 29 4.44 5.33 -11.28
CA GLU A 29 5.53 5.11 -10.32
C GLU A 29 5.24 3.93 -9.39
N MET A 30 4.00 3.79 -8.95
CA MET A 30 3.58 2.72 -8.06
C MET A 30 3.85 1.34 -8.67
N MET A 31 3.65 1.18 -9.95
CA MET A 31 3.90 -0.09 -10.66
C MET A 31 5.33 -0.57 -10.53
N LEU A 32 6.29 0.34 -10.39
CA LEU A 32 7.71 0.01 -10.36
C LEU A 32 8.14 -0.67 -9.05
N TRP A 33 7.43 -0.42 -7.95
CA TRP A 33 7.87 -0.88 -6.64
C TRP A 33 6.82 -1.67 -5.85
N ARG A 34 5.55 -1.62 -6.24
CA ARG A 34 4.45 -2.20 -5.43
C ARG A 34 4.46 -3.72 -5.39
N GLY A 35 5.13 -4.36 -6.32
CA GLY A 35 5.30 -5.81 -6.27
C GLY A 35 6.30 -6.21 -5.20
N SER A 36 5.91 -7.09 -4.28
CA SER A 36 6.84 -7.72 -3.34
C SER A 36 7.79 -8.65 -4.10
N PRO A 37 8.96 -9.03 -3.53
CA PRO A 37 9.83 -10.00 -4.18
C PRO A 37 9.06 -11.26 -4.60
N GLY A 38 9.19 -11.66 -5.86
CA GLY A 38 8.45 -12.80 -6.44
C GLY A 38 7.09 -12.44 -7.01
N TRP A 39 6.72 -11.14 -6.99
CA TRP A 39 5.46 -10.63 -7.53
C TRP A 39 5.71 -9.41 -8.41
N HIS A 40 4.79 -9.17 -9.35
CA HIS A 40 4.77 -7.93 -10.12
C HIS A 40 3.34 -7.45 -10.31
N VAL A 41 3.19 -6.14 -10.50
CA VAL A 41 1.89 -5.53 -10.79
C VAL A 41 1.64 -5.59 -12.29
N GLU A 42 0.46 -6.09 -12.68
CA GLU A 42 0.04 -6.13 -14.08
C GLU A 42 -0.38 -4.74 -14.53
N GLN A 43 0.41 -4.15 -15.42
CA GLN A 43 0.32 -2.74 -15.80
C GLN A 43 -1.07 -2.34 -16.31
N GLU A 44 -1.70 -3.17 -17.14
CA GLU A 44 -3.00 -2.86 -17.72
C GLU A 44 -4.12 -2.81 -16.70
N THR A 45 -3.91 -3.37 -15.50
CA THR A 45 -4.94 -3.41 -14.46
C THR A 45 -4.91 -2.18 -13.56
N VAL A 46 -3.86 -1.38 -13.60
CA VAL A 46 -3.70 -0.25 -12.67
C VAL A 46 -4.58 0.91 -13.11
N SER A 47 -5.48 1.31 -12.21
CA SER A 47 -6.24 2.55 -12.36
C SER A 47 -6.37 3.21 -10.99
N SER A 48 -6.27 4.53 -10.96
CA SER A 48 -6.34 5.26 -9.69
C SER A 48 -6.86 6.68 -9.93
N GLU A 49 -7.90 7.02 -9.18
CA GLU A 49 -8.43 8.38 -9.13
C GLU A 49 -7.85 9.04 -7.86
N LEU A 50 -6.90 9.95 -8.03
CA LEU A 50 -6.10 10.52 -6.93
C LEU A 50 -6.84 11.67 -6.27
N ARG A 51 -7.91 11.35 -5.55
CA ARG A 51 -8.76 12.31 -4.84
C ARG A 51 -9.59 11.61 -3.77
N LEU A 52 -10.14 12.39 -2.86
CA LEU A 52 -11.10 11.89 -1.88
C LEU A 52 -12.30 11.24 -2.60
N GLY A 53 -12.66 10.04 -2.18
CA GLY A 53 -13.72 9.26 -2.80
C GLY A 53 -13.31 8.58 -4.10
N GLY A 54 -12.09 8.80 -4.58
CA GLY A 54 -11.56 8.16 -5.78
C GLY A 54 -11.32 6.69 -5.59
N LYS A 55 -11.38 5.93 -6.68
CA LYS A 55 -11.18 4.48 -6.67
C LYS A 55 -9.78 4.13 -7.14
N HIS A 56 -9.23 3.09 -6.54
CA HIS A 56 -7.95 2.51 -6.94
C HIS A 56 -8.12 1.02 -7.20
N HIS A 57 -7.46 0.53 -8.25
CA HIS A 57 -7.47 -0.89 -8.62
C HIS A 57 -6.11 -1.31 -9.15
N HIS A 58 -5.62 -2.46 -8.72
CA HIS A 58 -4.47 -3.12 -9.34
C HIS A 58 -4.52 -4.63 -9.09
N VAL A 59 -3.79 -5.38 -9.93
CA VAL A 59 -3.62 -6.83 -9.79
C VAL A 59 -2.14 -7.14 -9.71
N LYS A 60 -1.73 -7.90 -8.69
CA LYS A 60 -0.41 -8.51 -8.57
C LYS A 60 -0.44 -9.93 -9.09
N ILE A 61 0.62 -10.33 -9.74
CA ILE A 61 0.78 -11.68 -10.29
C ILE A 61 2.06 -12.28 -9.73
N ARG A 62 2.00 -13.56 -9.34
CA ARG A 62 3.20 -14.27 -8.90
C ARG A 62 4.10 -14.56 -10.09
N ASP A 63 5.39 -14.22 -9.99
CA ASP A 63 6.34 -14.33 -11.10
C ASP A 63 6.52 -15.78 -11.58
N ASN A 64 6.56 -16.73 -10.65
CA ASN A 64 6.78 -18.14 -10.98
C ASN A 64 5.48 -18.92 -11.26
N ASP A 65 4.32 -18.29 -11.10
CA ASP A 65 3.03 -18.90 -11.38
C ASP A 65 1.99 -17.83 -11.71
N PRO A 66 1.86 -17.43 -12.98
CA PRO A 66 0.95 -16.36 -13.41
C PRO A 66 -0.54 -16.64 -13.16
N SER A 67 -0.90 -17.86 -12.82
CA SER A 67 -2.29 -18.17 -12.46
C SER A 67 -2.64 -17.64 -11.06
N VAL A 68 -1.65 -17.33 -10.25
CA VAL A 68 -1.85 -16.77 -8.90
C VAL A 68 -1.93 -15.26 -9.01
N ARG A 69 -3.12 -14.73 -8.76
CA ARG A 69 -3.44 -13.30 -8.91
C ARG A 69 -4.06 -12.77 -7.63
N VAL A 70 -3.59 -11.61 -7.19
CA VAL A 70 -4.17 -10.91 -6.03
C VAL A 70 -4.67 -9.55 -6.50
N THR A 71 -5.96 -9.32 -6.34
CA THR A 71 -6.63 -8.10 -6.77
C THR A 71 -6.87 -7.19 -5.58
N THR A 72 -6.50 -5.92 -5.71
CA THR A 72 -6.79 -4.88 -4.73
C THR A 72 -7.77 -3.88 -5.34
N ASP A 73 -8.92 -3.69 -4.68
CA ASP A 73 -9.87 -2.63 -4.99
C ASP A 73 -9.98 -1.74 -3.76
N ALA A 74 -9.87 -0.45 -3.95
CA ALA A 74 -9.86 0.50 -2.85
C ALA A 74 -10.61 1.78 -3.17
N VAL A 75 -11.03 2.48 -2.11
CA VAL A 75 -11.60 3.82 -2.17
C VAL A 75 -10.83 4.70 -1.20
N PHE A 76 -10.40 5.87 -1.65
CA PHE A 76 -9.74 6.84 -0.77
C PHE A 76 -10.76 7.49 0.15
N THR A 77 -10.64 7.22 1.45
CA THR A 77 -11.49 7.81 2.49
C THR A 77 -10.91 9.09 3.07
N GLU A 78 -9.59 9.30 2.90
CA GLU A 78 -8.91 10.56 3.17
C GLU A 78 -7.84 10.74 2.10
N TYR A 79 -7.68 11.96 1.61
CA TYR A 79 -6.69 12.27 0.60
C TYR A 79 -6.23 13.72 0.74
N PHE A 80 -5.05 13.93 1.32
CA PHE A 80 -4.46 15.25 1.55
C PHE A 80 -3.02 15.26 1.04
N ASP A 81 -2.83 15.61 -0.22
CA ASP A 81 -1.51 15.72 -0.84
C ASP A 81 -0.74 16.91 -0.24
N PRO A 82 0.48 16.76 0.25
CA PRO A 82 1.32 15.55 0.27
C PRO A 82 1.42 14.89 1.66
N ASP A 83 0.42 15.02 2.52
CA ASP A 83 0.52 14.66 3.95
C ASP A 83 0.06 13.24 4.25
N VAL A 84 -1.07 12.82 3.71
CA VAL A 84 -1.68 11.55 4.08
C VAL A 84 -2.68 11.08 3.04
N PHE A 85 -2.77 9.78 2.85
CA PHE A 85 -3.96 9.18 2.26
C PHE A 85 -4.40 7.97 3.08
N VAL A 86 -5.70 7.70 3.08
CA VAL A 86 -6.29 6.52 3.68
C VAL A 86 -7.17 5.87 2.64
N ALA A 87 -6.98 4.57 2.42
CA ALA A 87 -7.77 3.79 1.49
C ALA A 87 -8.45 2.64 2.21
N LYS A 88 -9.72 2.46 1.96
CA LYS A 88 -10.45 1.27 2.40
C LYS A 88 -10.32 0.24 1.29
N GLN A 89 -9.73 -0.90 1.59
CA GLN A 89 -9.32 -1.90 0.62
C GLN A 89 -10.14 -3.17 0.71
N ARG A 90 -10.40 -3.77 -0.46
CA ARG A 90 -10.87 -5.14 -0.58
C ARG A 90 -9.81 -5.91 -1.36
N ILE A 91 -9.25 -6.96 -0.75
CA ILE A 91 -8.19 -7.76 -1.34
C ILE A 91 -8.74 -9.16 -1.61
N THR A 92 -8.64 -9.58 -2.87
CA THR A 92 -9.18 -10.87 -3.34
C THR A 92 -8.06 -11.72 -3.90
N GLY A 93 -8.06 -13.01 -3.58
CA GLY A 93 -7.08 -13.96 -4.11
C GLY A 93 -5.91 -14.25 -3.18
N ASP A 94 -5.80 -13.56 -2.05
CA ASP A 94 -4.82 -13.88 -1.01
C ASP A 94 -5.49 -14.80 0.01
N PRO A 95 -5.01 -16.05 0.17
CA PRO A 95 -5.66 -17.00 1.08
C PRO A 95 -5.60 -16.60 2.57
N GLY A 96 -4.70 -15.67 2.91
CA GLY A 96 -4.61 -15.14 4.29
C GLY A 96 -5.51 -13.94 4.55
N ILE A 97 -6.26 -13.49 3.56
CA ILE A 97 -7.12 -12.31 3.67
C ILE A 97 -8.54 -12.65 3.25
N ASP A 98 -9.51 -12.39 4.14
CA ASP A 98 -10.91 -12.56 3.82
C ASP A 98 -11.41 -11.37 2.97
N PRO A 99 -11.87 -11.59 1.73
CA PRO A 99 -12.32 -10.50 0.87
C PRO A 99 -13.58 -9.80 1.38
N ASP A 100 -14.33 -10.43 2.29
CA ASP A 100 -15.53 -9.84 2.88
C ASP A 100 -15.22 -8.94 4.08
N VAL A 101 -13.97 -8.93 4.56
CA VAL A 101 -13.52 -8.06 5.64
C VAL A 101 -12.70 -6.91 5.05
N PRO A 102 -13.23 -5.68 5.07
CA PRO A 102 -12.49 -4.54 4.54
C PRO A 102 -11.20 -4.29 5.33
N MET A 103 -10.14 -3.95 4.62
CA MET A 103 -8.88 -3.53 5.21
C MET A 103 -8.72 -2.03 5.05
N GLU A 104 -7.98 -1.41 5.94
CA GLU A 104 -7.62 0.00 5.84
C GLU A 104 -6.11 0.13 5.66
N LEU A 105 -5.72 0.93 4.68
CA LEU A 105 -4.34 1.34 4.47
C LEU A 105 -4.24 2.83 4.73
N ARG A 106 -3.48 3.21 5.77
CA ARG A 106 -3.18 4.60 6.07
C ARG A 106 -1.70 4.83 5.84
N VAL A 107 -1.36 5.81 5.02
CA VAL A 107 0.03 6.18 4.75
C VAL A 107 0.20 7.66 5.05
N GLU A 108 1.07 7.95 6.02
CA GLU A 108 1.37 9.30 6.46
C GLU A 108 2.78 9.68 6.00
N PHE A 109 2.90 10.91 5.51
CA PHE A 109 4.16 11.45 5.00
C PHE A 109 4.52 12.68 5.84
N THR A 110 5.57 12.58 6.65
CA THR A 110 5.94 13.63 7.58
C THR A 110 7.34 14.14 7.24
N LYS A 111 7.48 15.46 7.13
CA LYS A 111 8.78 16.08 6.96
C LYS A 111 9.63 15.86 8.20
N TYR A 112 10.90 15.56 8.00
CA TYR A 112 11.83 15.48 9.12
C TYR A 112 13.22 16.00 8.72
N GLY A 113 14.05 16.28 9.74
CA GLY A 113 15.35 16.88 9.52
C GLY A 113 15.29 18.40 9.49
N ARG A 114 16.47 19.04 9.51
CA ARG A 114 16.58 20.49 9.64
C ARG A 114 16.05 21.26 8.44
N ASP A 115 16.25 20.71 7.25
CA ASP A 115 15.90 21.38 5.99
C ASP A 115 14.60 20.85 5.39
N SER A 116 13.91 19.94 6.06
CA SER A 116 12.68 19.31 5.57
C SER A 116 12.83 18.63 4.20
N GLY A 117 14.08 18.32 3.81
CA GLY A 117 14.36 17.63 2.56
C GLY A 117 14.21 16.12 2.64
N ARG A 118 13.76 15.62 3.77
CA ARG A 118 13.56 14.19 4.04
C ARG A 118 12.13 13.91 4.46
N THR A 119 11.72 12.68 4.30
CA THR A 119 10.36 12.26 4.61
C THR A 119 10.34 10.98 5.42
N LEU A 120 9.59 10.98 6.52
CA LEU A 120 9.23 9.78 7.26
C LEU A 120 7.89 9.29 6.72
N VAL A 121 7.86 8.06 6.23
CA VAL A 121 6.62 7.41 5.78
C VAL A 121 6.20 6.41 6.84
N ARG A 122 4.98 6.56 7.35
CA ARG A 122 4.38 5.62 8.28
C ARG A 122 3.21 4.93 7.62
N ILE A 123 3.27 3.60 7.59
CA ILE A 123 2.26 2.75 6.98
C ILE A 123 1.53 2.00 8.07
N VAL A 124 0.20 2.12 8.10
CA VAL A 124 -0.66 1.35 9.00
C VAL A 124 -1.66 0.61 8.14
N GLN A 125 -1.63 -0.72 8.20
CA GLN A 125 -2.51 -1.54 7.38
C GLN A 125 -3.08 -2.70 8.19
N GLY A 126 -4.32 -3.04 7.99
CA GLY A 126 -4.98 -4.17 8.63
C GLY A 126 -6.48 -4.11 8.50
N PRO A 127 -7.16 -5.02 9.19
CA PRO A 127 -6.62 -6.00 10.14
C PRO A 127 -6.02 -7.23 9.46
N TYR A 128 -4.97 -7.79 10.05
CA TYR A 128 -4.36 -9.06 9.64
C TYR A 128 -4.37 -10.06 10.77
N GLU A 129 -4.37 -11.35 10.43
CA GLU A 129 -3.93 -12.35 11.39
C GLU A 129 -2.45 -12.13 11.69
N PRO A 130 -1.96 -12.36 12.93
CA PRO A 130 -0.58 -12.05 13.28
C PRO A 130 0.48 -12.69 12.37
N SER A 131 0.28 -13.93 11.94
CA SER A 131 1.20 -14.61 11.03
C SER A 131 1.28 -13.94 9.66
N ARG A 132 0.17 -13.40 9.17
CA ARG A 132 0.12 -12.70 7.87
C ARG A 132 0.64 -11.28 7.97
N ALA A 133 0.47 -10.62 9.13
CA ALA A 133 1.03 -9.29 9.36
C ALA A 133 2.55 -9.31 9.21
N GLU A 134 3.23 -10.32 9.77
CA GLU A 134 4.68 -10.46 9.65
C GLU A 134 5.12 -10.61 8.18
N TYR A 135 4.42 -11.44 7.41
CA TYR A 135 4.69 -11.63 5.99
C TYR A 135 4.57 -10.31 5.21
N HIS A 136 3.48 -9.57 5.43
CA HIS A 136 3.24 -8.30 4.73
C HIS A 136 4.19 -7.20 5.18
N ALA A 137 4.61 -7.18 6.45
CA ALA A 137 5.63 -6.25 6.94
C ALA A 137 6.92 -6.40 6.15
N THR A 138 7.35 -7.63 5.90
CA THR A 138 8.55 -7.91 5.11
C THR A 138 8.43 -7.33 3.69
N GLY A 139 7.26 -7.42 3.08
CA GLY A 139 6.99 -6.82 1.78
C GLY A 139 7.14 -5.30 1.78
N TRP A 140 6.62 -4.63 2.81
CA TRP A 140 6.69 -3.17 2.93
C TRP A 140 8.11 -2.66 3.23
N GLU A 141 8.93 -3.46 3.91
CA GLU A 141 10.29 -3.07 4.28
C GLU A 141 11.29 -3.15 3.12
N ARG A 142 10.90 -3.74 2.01
CA ARG A 142 11.73 -3.88 0.83
C ARG A 142 11.34 -2.86 -0.24
#